data_c715828f5d4d70ede77b1d9c47454cee
#
_entry.id   c715828f5d4d70ede77b1d9c47454cee
#
_cell.length_a   1.000
_cell.length_b   1.000
_cell.length_c   1.000
_cell.angle_alpha   90.00
_cell.angle_beta   90.00
_cell.angle_gamma   90.00
#
_symmetry.space_group_name_H-M   'P 1'
#
loop_
_entity.id
_entity.type
_entity.pdbx_description
1 polymer ?
#
loop_
_entity_poly.entity_id
_entity_poly.type
_entity_poly.pdbx_seq_one_letter_code
_entity_poly.pdbx_strand_id
1 'polypeptide(L)'
;SEFIPASDNGQITGNIELPAGANVDRSKEIAQRLEKAIAEKVPEKKSFTYTVGTPSDDDNNSFAMMNASGSNYISFRLRLKDVEERKRDMFSIAEELRKEIGSYTEVDKFSVSAGGGGGMTSGSTVDVEIFGYDFNVTEKIADSLKNSMERMQGFKDVRIDREDYKPQFQIEFDREKLALNGLNVATASSFVRNRMNGMTASIFREDGEEYKIKIRNDRAHRQSIEDIENILIYNSQGKAIRLSEVAEVVERQAPPSIKRQDRERVVKVTATLYGTTLDVAVANIQNQLDQMDIPVEIGTKIGGSFEDQQESFGDMGMLLILILALVYIVMAAQFESLRYPFIIMFSVPFAFVGLILSLFMTGETLNLMSLIGGVM
;
A
#
# COMPACT_ATOMS: atom_id res chain seq x y z
N SER A 1 6.43 -5.44 23.54
CA SER A 1 7.14 -6.25 22.54
C SER A 1 7.06 -5.56 21.19
N GLU A 2 8.09 -5.70 20.37
CA GLU A 2 8.10 -5.28 18.98
C GLU A 2 8.14 -6.54 18.12
N PHE A 3 7.43 -6.54 16.97
CA PHE A 3 7.44 -7.71 16.10
C PHE A 3 8.81 -7.87 15.44
N ILE A 4 9.25 -6.84 14.72
CA ILE A 4 10.60 -6.73 14.18
C ILE A 4 11.13 -5.35 14.53
N PRO A 5 12.32 -5.26 15.16
CA PRO A 5 12.88 -3.96 15.50
C PRO A 5 13.20 -3.18 14.23
N ALA A 6 12.86 -1.90 14.25
CA ALA A 6 13.15 -1.01 13.15
C ALA A 6 14.68 -0.86 13.00
N SER A 7 15.23 -1.39 11.92
CA SER A 7 16.66 -1.27 11.62
C SER A 7 16.91 -0.20 10.56
N ASP A 8 17.99 0.55 10.73
CA ASP A 8 18.40 1.56 9.76
C ASP A 8 19.12 0.92 8.58
N ASN A 9 18.36 0.58 7.54
CA ASN A 9 18.85 0.03 6.28
C ASN A 9 19.12 1.10 5.20
N GLY A 10 19.01 2.38 5.56
CA GLY A 10 19.26 3.50 4.64
C GLY A 10 18.23 3.67 3.54
N GLN A 11 17.05 3.07 3.65
CA GLN A 11 16.01 3.17 2.62
C GLN A 11 14.74 3.85 3.16
N ILE A 12 14.31 4.92 2.52
CA ILE A 12 13.07 5.62 2.80
C ILE A 12 12.18 5.49 1.58
N THR A 13 10.94 5.12 1.79
CA THR A 13 9.91 5.07 0.73
C THR A 13 8.73 5.92 1.13
N GLY A 14 7.99 6.40 0.16
CA GLY A 14 6.76 7.11 0.44
C GLY A 14 5.85 7.17 -0.77
N ASN A 15 4.60 7.44 -0.47
CA ASN A 15 3.55 7.67 -1.43
C ASN A 15 2.91 9.03 -1.16
N ILE A 16 2.59 9.74 -2.23
CA ILE A 16 1.91 11.03 -2.18
C ILE A 16 0.69 10.91 -3.10
N GLU A 17 -0.44 11.28 -2.59
CA GLU A 17 -1.71 11.31 -3.32
C GLU A 17 -2.19 12.76 -3.40
N LEU A 18 -2.45 13.22 -4.63
CA LEU A 18 -3.10 14.49 -4.90
C LEU A 18 -4.62 14.27 -4.96
N PRO A 19 -5.42 15.34 -4.88
CA PRO A 19 -6.87 15.23 -5.03
C PRO A 19 -7.29 14.43 -6.25
N ALA A 20 -8.38 13.67 -6.12
CA ALA A 20 -8.93 12.84 -7.19
C ALA A 20 -9.18 13.68 -8.45
N GLY A 21 -8.71 13.19 -9.61
CA GLY A 21 -8.78 13.90 -10.88
C GLY A 21 -7.58 14.79 -11.20
N ALA A 22 -6.58 14.87 -10.33
CA ALA A 22 -5.34 15.60 -10.64
C ALA A 22 -4.65 14.99 -11.88
N ASN A 23 -4.20 15.88 -12.78
CA ASN A 23 -3.50 15.47 -13.99
C ASN A 23 -2.07 15.01 -13.65
N VAL A 24 -1.56 14.05 -14.43
CA VAL A 24 -0.19 13.53 -14.30
C VAL A 24 0.88 14.63 -14.39
N ASP A 25 0.65 15.69 -15.16
CA ASP A 25 1.58 16.81 -15.26
C ASP A 25 1.70 17.56 -13.92
N ARG A 26 0.58 17.70 -13.18
CA ARG A 26 0.60 18.30 -11.84
C ARG A 26 1.33 17.42 -10.84
N SER A 27 1.08 16.12 -10.89
CA SER A 27 1.80 15.15 -10.06
C SER A 27 3.30 15.19 -10.34
N LYS A 28 3.69 15.34 -11.61
CA LYS A 28 5.09 15.48 -12.01
C LYS A 28 5.74 16.75 -11.45
N GLU A 29 5.03 17.88 -11.44
CA GLU A 29 5.52 19.13 -10.84
C GLU A 29 5.83 18.95 -9.36
N ILE A 30 4.93 18.31 -8.61
CA ILE A 30 5.12 18.02 -7.18
C ILE A 30 6.33 17.08 -6.97
N ALA A 31 6.44 16.02 -7.79
CA ALA A 31 7.57 15.10 -7.70
C ALA A 31 8.91 15.80 -7.97
N GLN A 32 8.97 16.71 -8.96
CA GLN A 32 10.15 17.50 -9.24
C GLN A 32 10.49 18.51 -8.13
N ARG A 33 9.46 19.07 -7.50
CA ARG A 33 9.64 19.94 -6.33
C ARG A 33 10.24 19.18 -5.16
N LEU A 34 9.73 17.96 -4.90
CA LEU A 34 10.28 17.07 -3.88
C LEU A 34 11.73 16.67 -4.20
N GLU A 35 12.04 16.36 -5.45
CA GLU A 35 13.41 16.04 -5.89
C GLU A 35 14.40 17.16 -5.59
N LYS A 36 14.01 18.42 -5.85
CA LYS A 36 14.83 19.59 -5.54
C LYS A 36 15.01 19.75 -4.02
N ALA A 37 13.92 19.63 -3.25
CA ALA A 37 13.98 19.72 -1.79
C ALA A 37 14.90 18.64 -1.19
N ILE A 38 14.84 17.40 -1.70
CA ILE A 38 15.73 16.31 -1.28
C ILE A 38 17.19 16.62 -1.66
N ALA A 39 17.43 17.18 -2.84
CA ALA A 39 18.79 17.52 -3.26
C ALA A 39 19.43 18.57 -2.35
N GLU A 40 18.63 19.52 -1.86
CA GLU A 40 19.09 20.61 -0.99
C GLU A 40 19.22 20.20 0.49
N LYS A 41 18.22 19.45 1.01
CA LYS A 41 18.10 19.14 2.43
C LYS A 41 18.73 17.83 2.86
N VAL A 42 18.94 16.88 1.94
CA VAL A 42 19.44 15.53 2.25
C VAL A 42 20.78 15.28 1.54
N PRO A 43 21.89 15.78 2.06
CA PRO A 43 23.23 15.54 1.50
C PRO A 43 23.67 14.06 1.61
N GLU A 44 23.05 13.30 2.49
CA GLU A 44 23.25 11.85 2.66
C GLU A 44 22.62 10.99 1.57
N LYS A 45 21.92 11.61 0.62
CA LYS A 45 21.30 10.91 -0.52
C LYS A 45 22.34 10.16 -1.35
N LYS A 46 22.10 8.86 -1.57
CA LYS A 46 22.82 8.02 -2.55
C LYS A 46 22.07 7.97 -3.88
N SER A 47 20.76 7.69 -3.84
CA SER A 47 19.89 7.72 -5.02
C SER A 47 18.47 8.11 -4.62
N PHE A 48 17.78 8.77 -5.55
CA PHE A 48 16.36 9.09 -5.43
C PHE A 48 15.65 8.70 -6.72
N THR A 49 14.60 7.94 -6.60
CA THR A 49 13.76 7.52 -7.71
C THR A 49 12.31 7.77 -7.37
N TYR A 50 11.53 8.18 -8.35
CA TYR A 50 10.10 8.34 -8.20
C TYR A 50 9.35 7.87 -9.44
N THR A 51 8.12 7.44 -9.23
CA THR A 51 7.18 7.06 -10.28
C THR A 51 5.94 7.93 -10.14
N VAL A 52 5.46 8.47 -11.25
CA VAL A 52 4.28 9.34 -11.30
C VAL A 52 3.24 8.70 -12.21
N GLY A 53 2.01 8.56 -11.70
CA GLY A 53 0.91 8.01 -12.46
C GLY A 53 0.85 6.49 -12.47
N THR A 54 0.02 5.97 -13.37
CA THR A 54 -0.13 4.53 -13.59
C THR A 54 0.92 4.05 -14.58
N PRO A 55 1.62 2.94 -14.28
CA PRO A 55 2.50 2.33 -15.27
C PRO A 55 1.69 1.89 -16.49
N SER A 56 2.32 1.88 -17.65
CA SER A 56 1.70 1.32 -18.85
C SER A 56 1.56 -0.19 -18.72
N ASP A 57 0.56 -0.77 -19.41
CA ASP A 57 0.32 -2.23 -19.44
C ASP A 57 1.54 -3.04 -19.92
N ASP A 58 2.53 -2.36 -20.52
CA ASP A 58 3.75 -2.96 -21.05
C ASP A 58 4.91 -3.00 -20.04
N ASP A 59 4.78 -2.30 -18.92
CA ASP A 59 5.82 -2.29 -17.89
C ASP A 59 5.64 -3.51 -16.97
N ASN A 60 6.42 -4.58 -17.21
CA ASN A 60 6.58 -5.75 -16.32
C ASN A 60 7.23 -5.36 -14.97
N ASN A 61 7.03 -4.13 -14.53
CA ASN A 61 7.60 -3.66 -13.29
C ASN A 61 6.69 -4.07 -12.12
N SER A 62 6.99 -5.20 -11.50
CA SER A 62 6.27 -5.73 -10.33
C SER A 62 6.14 -4.70 -9.20
N PHE A 63 7.07 -3.75 -9.11
CA PHE A 63 7.04 -2.66 -8.13
C PHE A 63 5.93 -1.64 -8.40
N ALA A 64 5.64 -1.40 -9.67
CA ALA A 64 4.57 -0.50 -10.09
C ALA A 64 3.18 -1.13 -9.90
N MET A 65 3.07 -2.45 -10.00
CA MET A 65 1.82 -3.20 -9.75
C MET A 65 1.42 -3.24 -8.26
N MET A 66 2.37 -3.08 -7.34
CA MET A 66 2.10 -3.12 -5.89
C MET A 66 1.64 -1.77 -5.32
N ASN A 67 1.77 -0.68 -6.08
CA ASN A 67 1.42 0.66 -5.62
C ASN A 67 0.07 1.09 -6.19
N ALA A 68 -0.63 1.94 -5.44
CA ALA A 68 -1.87 2.54 -5.90
C ALA A 68 -1.68 3.20 -7.27
N SER A 69 -2.61 2.97 -8.18
CA SER A 69 -2.54 3.42 -9.56
C SER A 69 -3.48 4.60 -9.81
N GLY A 70 -2.99 5.61 -10.52
CA GLY A 70 -3.79 6.78 -10.89
C GLY A 70 -2.90 7.96 -11.28
N SER A 71 -3.39 8.88 -12.09
CA SER A 71 -2.66 10.08 -12.49
C SER A 71 -2.25 10.99 -11.33
N ASN A 72 -2.94 10.87 -10.20
CA ASN A 72 -2.75 11.64 -8.99
C ASN A 72 -1.79 10.99 -7.97
N TYR A 73 -1.19 9.84 -8.30
CA TYR A 73 -0.27 9.12 -7.42
C TYR A 73 1.20 9.37 -7.76
N ILE A 74 2.01 9.56 -6.72
CA ILE A 74 3.46 9.64 -6.78
C ILE A 74 4.00 8.65 -5.77
N SER A 75 4.81 7.70 -6.20
CA SER A 75 5.58 6.85 -5.30
C SER A 75 7.06 7.19 -5.42
N PHE A 76 7.76 7.22 -4.30
CA PHE A 76 9.19 7.52 -4.29
C PHE A 76 9.99 6.59 -3.41
N ARG A 77 11.25 6.44 -3.76
CA ARG A 77 12.26 5.72 -2.99
C ARG A 77 13.52 6.54 -2.91
N LEU A 78 13.96 6.81 -1.69
CA LEU A 78 15.21 7.46 -1.37
C LEU A 78 16.14 6.43 -0.73
N ARG A 79 17.32 6.24 -1.30
CA ARG A 79 18.39 5.46 -0.71
C ARG A 79 19.46 6.40 -0.18
N LEU A 80 19.81 6.22 1.07
CA LEU A 80 20.83 6.96 1.77
C LEU A 80 22.19 6.26 1.65
N LYS A 81 23.26 6.99 1.95
CA LYS A 81 24.60 6.44 2.12
C LYS A 81 24.62 5.46 3.30
N ASP A 82 25.66 4.68 3.42
CA ASP A 82 25.81 3.72 4.50
C ASP A 82 25.88 4.43 5.86
N VAL A 83 25.50 3.75 6.94
CA VAL A 83 25.34 4.35 8.30
C VAL A 83 26.63 5.06 8.75
N GLU A 84 27.78 4.50 8.39
CA GLU A 84 29.11 5.03 8.73
C GLU A 84 29.46 6.34 8.01
N GLU A 85 28.82 6.59 6.85
CA GLU A 85 29.08 7.77 6.01
C GLU A 85 28.12 8.92 6.25
N ARG A 86 27.15 8.78 7.17
CA ARG A 86 26.13 9.80 7.42
C ARG A 86 26.08 10.23 8.88
N LYS A 87 25.66 11.48 9.07
CA LYS A 87 25.56 12.07 10.41
C LYS A 87 24.16 11.88 11.02
N ARG A 88 23.13 11.78 10.16
CA ARG A 88 21.74 11.65 10.59
C ARG A 88 21.26 10.24 10.34
N ASP A 89 20.45 9.74 11.26
CA ASP A 89 19.77 8.47 11.11
C ASP A 89 18.64 8.57 10.05
N MET A 90 18.23 7.45 9.55
CA MET A 90 17.16 7.34 8.55
C MET A 90 15.83 7.88 9.07
N PHE A 91 15.54 7.69 10.35
CA PHE A 91 14.26 8.10 10.95
C PHE A 91 14.15 9.61 11.04
N SER A 92 15.23 10.29 11.43
CA SER A 92 15.30 11.76 11.45
C SER A 92 15.10 12.37 10.06
N ILE A 93 15.71 11.76 9.03
CA ILE A 93 15.56 12.21 7.65
C ILE A 93 14.12 11.95 7.17
N ALA A 94 13.51 10.83 7.51
CA ALA A 94 12.13 10.54 7.15
C ALA A 94 11.15 11.55 7.79
N GLU A 95 11.40 11.96 9.03
CA GLU A 95 10.59 13.00 9.70
C GLU A 95 10.74 14.38 9.04
N GLU A 96 11.93 14.72 8.59
CA GLU A 96 12.15 15.96 7.84
C GLU A 96 11.41 15.95 6.52
N LEU A 97 11.47 14.83 5.79
CA LEU A 97 10.71 14.64 4.55
C LEU A 97 9.19 14.68 4.79
N ARG A 98 8.72 14.10 5.89
CA ARG A 98 7.30 14.14 6.27
C ARG A 98 6.83 15.59 6.49
N LYS A 99 7.61 16.41 7.18
CA LYS A 99 7.32 17.83 7.38
C LYS A 99 7.36 18.59 6.05
N GLU A 100 8.31 18.30 5.20
CA GLU A 100 8.42 18.92 3.86
C GLU A 100 7.19 18.62 3.02
N ILE A 101 6.83 17.35 2.86
CA ILE A 101 5.67 16.94 2.07
C ILE A 101 4.37 17.48 2.66
N GLY A 102 4.24 17.45 3.99
CA GLY A 102 3.07 18.01 4.70
C GLY A 102 2.92 19.54 4.55
N SER A 103 3.96 20.26 4.11
CA SER A 103 3.89 21.69 3.78
C SER A 103 3.29 21.97 2.39
N TYR A 104 3.13 20.94 1.56
CA TYR A 104 2.59 21.10 0.21
C TYR A 104 1.06 21.12 0.26
N THR A 105 0.46 22.25 0.03
CA THR A 105 -1.00 22.46 0.10
C THR A 105 -1.77 21.67 -0.95
N GLU A 106 -1.11 21.21 -2.00
CA GLU A 106 -1.67 20.45 -3.09
C GLU A 106 -1.78 18.95 -2.79
N VAL A 107 -1.14 18.47 -1.72
CA VAL A 107 -1.13 17.07 -1.32
C VAL A 107 -2.34 16.77 -0.44
N ASP A 108 -3.12 15.79 -0.82
CA ASP A 108 -4.29 15.34 -0.06
C ASP A 108 -3.89 14.31 1.01
N LYS A 109 -3.19 13.26 0.58
CA LYS A 109 -2.73 12.19 1.47
C LYS A 109 -1.27 11.88 1.17
N PHE A 110 -0.51 11.54 2.18
CA PHE A 110 0.86 11.04 1.98
C PHE A 110 1.26 10.07 3.08
N SER A 111 2.28 9.28 2.78
CA SER A 111 2.94 8.41 3.76
C SER A 111 4.44 8.40 3.50
N VAL A 112 5.23 8.40 4.58
CA VAL A 112 6.68 8.27 4.54
C VAL A 112 7.09 7.16 5.49
N SER A 113 7.67 6.12 4.94
CA SER A 113 8.13 4.95 5.70
C SER A 113 9.65 4.87 5.67
N ALA A 114 10.25 4.77 6.82
CA ALA A 114 11.66 4.49 7.01
C ALA A 114 11.85 2.97 7.12
N GLY A 115 12.78 2.38 6.35
CA GLY A 115 13.04 0.94 6.36
C GLY A 115 12.67 0.17 5.09
N GLY A 116 12.20 0.87 4.05
CA GLY A 116 11.86 0.27 2.76
C GLY A 116 10.43 -0.28 2.71
N GLY A 117 9.64 0.19 1.75
CA GLY A 117 8.27 -0.27 1.54
C GLY A 117 8.20 -1.70 1.01
N GLY A 118 7.47 -2.52 1.69
CA GLY A 118 7.15 -3.88 1.26
C GLY A 118 7.95 -4.96 1.96
N GLY A 119 7.48 -5.41 3.09
CA GLY A 119 8.03 -6.54 3.82
C GLY A 119 8.41 -6.22 5.26
N MET A 120 8.97 -7.19 5.92
CA MET A 120 9.23 -7.29 7.36
C MET A 120 10.06 -6.14 8.00
N THR A 121 10.50 -5.12 7.25
CA THR A 121 11.37 -4.03 7.76
C THR A 121 10.73 -2.66 7.79
N SER A 122 9.50 -2.51 7.33
CA SER A 122 8.71 -1.28 7.52
C SER A 122 8.31 -1.15 8.99
N GLY A 123 8.32 0.07 9.53
CA GLY A 123 7.86 0.32 10.90
C GLY A 123 6.50 -0.34 11.15
N SER A 124 6.29 -0.80 12.38
CA SER A 124 5.06 -1.50 12.77
C SER A 124 3.84 -0.67 12.40
N THR A 125 2.92 -1.26 11.66
CA THR A 125 1.61 -0.66 11.33
C THR A 125 0.51 -1.39 12.09
N VAL A 126 -0.50 -0.65 12.46
CA VAL A 126 -1.74 -1.22 13.02
C VAL A 126 -2.86 -0.91 12.06
N ASP A 127 -3.61 -1.94 11.71
CA ASP A 127 -4.81 -1.84 10.91
C ASP A 127 -6.03 -2.10 11.79
N VAL A 128 -7.02 -1.23 11.72
CA VAL A 128 -8.34 -1.51 12.29
C VAL A 128 -9.28 -1.79 11.14
N GLU A 129 -9.75 -3.00 11.07
CA GLU A 129 -10.67 -3.51 10.06
C GLU A 129 -12.10 -3.31 10.56
N ILE A 130 -12.91 -2.63 9.76
CA ILE A 130 -14.32 -2.34 10.04
C ILE A 130 -15.15 -3.08 9.01
N PHE A 131 -15.91 -4.06 9.45
CA PHE A 131 -16.75 -4.91 8.60
C PHE A 131 -18.20 -4.43 8.64
N GLY A 132 -18.81 -4.22 7.48
CA GLY A 132 -20.22 -3.82 7.40
C GLY A 132 -20.69 -3.63 5.98
N TYR A 133 -22.01 -3.79 5.78
CA TYR A 133 -22.64 -3.65 4.46
C TYR A 133 -23.05 -2.21 4.14
N ASP A 134 -23.37 -1.40 5.16
CA ASP A 134 -23.73 0.01 4.99
C ASP A 134 -22.48 0.89 4.96
N PHE A 135 -22.19 1.43 3.78
CA PHE A 135 -21.03 2.29 3.57
C PHE A 135 -21.07 3.58 4.38
N ASN A 136 -22.25 4.17 4.57
CA ASN A 136 -22.35 5.44 5.28
C ASN A 136 -22.06 5.28 6.77
N VAL A 137 -22.45 4.14 7.34
CA VAL A 137 -22.18 3.82 8.75
C VAL A 137 -20.70 3.48 8.94
N THR A 138 -20.15 2.59 8.11
CA THR A 138 -18.73 2.20 8.20
C THR A 138 -17.81 3.38 7.96
N GLU A 139 -18.17 4.32 7.05
CA GLU A 139 -17.41 5.54 6.79
C GLU A 139 -17.36 6.46 8.01
N LYS A 140 -18.51 6.74 8.63
CA LYS A 140 -18.56 7.59 9.83
C LYS A 140 -17.73 7.01 10.98
N ILE A 141 -17.76 5.69 11.15
CA ILE A 141 -16.96 5.00 12.17
C ILE A 141 -15.48 5.11 11.83
N ALA A 142 -15.11 4.87 10.57
CA ALA A 142 -13.73 4.98 10.11
C ALA A 142 -13.17 6.41 10.27
N ASP A 143 -13.95 7.43 9.91
CA ASP A 143 -13.57 8.84 10.09
C ASP A 143 -13.43 9.21 11.56
N SER A 144 -14.37 8.77 12.41
CA SER A 144 -14.31 9.04 13.84
C SER A 144 -13.08 8.38 14.47
N LEU A 145 -12.78 7.13 14.07
CA LEU A 145 -11.61 6.39 14.53
C LEU A 145 -10.32 7.04 14.05
N LYS A 146 -10.24 7.41 12.76
CA LYS A 146 -9.10 8.14 12.19
C LYS A 146 -8.81 9.41 12.99
N ASN A 147 -9.82 10.26 13.18
CA ASN A 147 -9.69 11.51 13.93
C ASN A 147 -9.25 11.29 15.39
N SER A 148 -9.66 10.19 16.00
CA SER A 148 -9.23 9.82 17.35
C SER A 148 -7.77 9.37 17.35
N MET A 149 -7.38 8.50 16.42
CA MET A 149 -6.01 7.99 16.31
C MET A 149 -5.00 9.10 15.97
N GLU A 150 -5.37 10.07 15.13
CA GLU A 150 -4.51 11.24 14.80
C GLU A 150 -4.17 12.10 16.03
N ARG A 151 -5.05 12.10 17.04
CA ARG A 151 -4.84 12.86 18.30
C ARG A 151 -4.07 12.08 19.35
N MET A 152 -3.95 10.77 19.18
CA MET A 152 -3.21 9.91 20.12
C MET A 152 -1.72 10.01 19.88
N GLN A 153 -0.95 10.02 20.97
CA GLN A 153 0.50 9.91 20.85
C GLN A 153 0.91 8.51 20.38
N GLY A 154 1.90 8.46 19.51
CA GLY A 154 2.45 7.20 19.01
C GLY A 154 1.86 6.73 17.68
N PHE A 155 0.89 7.44 17.11
CA PHE A 155 0.34 7.14 15.78
C PHE A 155 0.71 8.24 14.79
N LYS A 156 1.12 7.82 13.59
CA LYS A 156 1.42 8.69 12.46
C LYS A 156 0.83 8.12 11.17
N ASP A 157 0.68 8.98 10.17
CA ASP A 157 0.18 8.62 8.84
C ASP A 157 -1.13 7.84 8.90
N VAL A 158 -2.06 8.28 9.75
CA VAL A 158 -3.37 7.64 9.90
C VAL A 158 -4.17 7.85 8.63
N ARG A 159 -4.54 6.77 7.98
CA ARG A 159 -5.29 6.81 6.72
C ARG A 159 -6.41 5.78 6.70
N ILE A 160 -7.46 6.11 5.98
CA ILE A 160 -8.51 5.15 5.66
C ILE A 160 -8.16 4.54 4.30
N ASP A 161 -8.11 3.22 4.24
CA ASP A 161 -7.84 2.47 3.02
C ASP A 161 -9.12 2.36 2.16
N ARG A 162 -9.63 3.50 1.77
CA ARG A 162 -10.75 3.64 0.87
C ARG A 162 -10.40 4.66 -0.21
N GLU A 163 -10.68 4.30 -1.44
CA GLU A 163 -10.58 5.25 -2.54
C GLU A 163 -11.75 6.23 -2.51
N ASP A 164 -11.46 7.51 -2.74
CA ASP A 164 -12.48 8.53 -2.89
C ASP A 164 -13.21 8.37 -4.23
N TYR A 165 -14.41 8.95 -4.33
CA TYR A 165 -15.12 9.03 -5.60
C TYR A 165 -14.26 9.81 -6.60
N LYS A 166 -14.01 9.21 -7.76
CA LYS A 166 -13.23 9.84 -8.84
C LYS A 166 -14.18 10.36 -9.92
N PRO A 167 -14.05 11.62 -10.35
CA PRO A 167 -14.80 12.11 -11.50
C PRO A 167 -14.34 11.35 -12.75
N GLN A 168 -15.29 10.85 -13.52
CA GLN A 168 -15.04 10.15 -14.78
C GLN A 168 -16.03 10.59 -15.83
N PHE A 169 -15.61 10.55 -17.09
CA PHE A 169 -16.52 10.71 -18.22
C PHE A 169 -17.05 9.35 -18.64
N GLN A 170 -18.35 9.20 -18.57
CA GLN A 170 -19.06 8.00 -19.01
C GLN A 170 -19.71 8.26 -20.36
N ILE A 171 -19.49 7.36 -21.31
CA ILE A 171 -20.10 7.44 -22.63
C ILE A 171 -21.34 6.57 -22.63
N GLU A 172 -22.50 7.19 -22.69
CA GLU A 172 -23.80 6.54 -22.75
C GLU A 172 -24.26 6.41 -24.21
N PHE A 173 -24.21 5.17 -24.71
CA PHE A 173 -24.55 4.88 -26.10
C PHE A 173 -26.05 4.74 -26.27
N ASP A 174 -26.61 5.44 -27.26
CA ASP A 174 -27.98 5.24 -27.77
C ASP A 174 -28.02 4.04 -28.73
N ARG A 175 -28.57 2.93 -28.24
CA ARG A 175 -28.58 1.66 -28.99
C ARG A 175 -29.43 1.75 -30.28
N GLU A 176 -30.50 2.55 -30.27
CA GLU A 176 -31.39 2.73 -31.46
C GLU A 176 -30.64 3.52 -32.52
N LYS A 177 -30.02 4.64 -32.16
CA LYS A 177 -29.21 5.43 -33.09
C LYS A 177 -28.01 4.66 -33.63
N LEU A 178 -27.36 3.82 -32.81
CA LEU A 178 -26.30 2.95 -33.30
C LEU A 178 -26.82 1.97 -34.34
N ALA A 179 -27.93 1.29 -34.06
CA ALA A 179 -28.53 0.32 -34.98
C ALA A 179 -28.96 0.96 -36.32
N LEU A 180 -29.57 2.14 -36.28
CA LEU A 180 -29.95 2.90 -37.49
C LEU A 180 -28.74 3.25 -38.37
N ASN A 181 -27.56 3.42 -37.77
CA ASN A 181 -26.33 3.71 -38.48
C ASN A 181 -25.48 2.45 -38.79
N GLY A 182 -26.02 1.25 -38.57
CA GLY A 182 -25.31 -0.01 -38.83
C GLY A 182 -24.13 -0.27 -37.89
N LEU A 183 -24.19 0.25 -36.65
CA LEU A 183 -23.22 0.12 -35.61
C LEU A 183 -23.78 -0.67 -34.41
N ASN A 184 -22.91 -1.20 -33.59
CA ASN A 184 -23.24 -1.76 -32.28
C ASN A 184 -22.34 -1.15 -31.21
N VAL A 185 -22.70 -1.34 -29.93
CA VAL A 185 -21.96 -0.79 -28.79
C VAL A 185 -20.51 -1.29 -28.77
N ALA A 186 -20.26 -2.57 -29.04
CA ALA A 186 -18.92 -3.14 -29.01
C ALA A 186 -17.98 -2.50 -30.04
N THR A 187 -18.47 -2.32 -31.28
CA THR A 187 -17.70 -1.64 -32.33
C THR A 187 -17.46 -0.18 -31.97
N ALA A 188 -18.49 0.56 -31.56
CA ALA A 188 -18.36 1.95 -31.18
C ALA A 188 -17.37 2.14 -30.01
N SER A 189 -17.51 1.35 -28.95
CA SER A 189 -16.59 1.39 -27.81
C SER A 189 -15.13 1.07 -28.19
N SER A 190 -14.92 0.12 -29.12
CA SER A 190 -13.60 -0.21 -29.62
C SER A 190 -12.95 0.96 -30.38
N PHE A 191 -13.73 1.67 -31.20
CA PHE A 191 -13.24 2.87 -31.88
C PHE A 191 -12.82 3.95 -30.89
N VAL A 192 -13.66 4.25 -29.90
CA VAL A 192 -13.36 5.25 -28.86
C VAL A 192 -12.10 4.85 -28.09
N ARG A 193 -12.05 3.62 -27.60
CA ARG A 193 -10.87 3.10 -26.87
C ARG A 193 -9.59 3.22 -27.68
N ASN A 194 -9.62 2.81 -28.96
CA ASN A 194 -8.45 2.85 -29.82
C ASN A 194 -7.98 4.28 -30.10
N ARG A 195 -8.90 5.24 -30.19
CA ARG A 195 -8.56 6.66 -30.40
C ARG A 195 -8.00 7.31 -29.14
N MET A 196 -8.55 6.96 -27.95
CA MET A 196 -8.15 7.56 -26.68
C MET A 196 -6.91 6.87 -26.08
N ASN A 197 -6.96 5.55 -25.89
CA ASN A 197 -5.88 4.79 -25.26
C ASN A 197 -4.82 4.31 -26.26
N GLY A 198 -5.23 4.21 -27.54
CA GLY A 198 -4.39 3.67 -28.59
C GLY A 198 -4.55 2.16 -28.79
N MET A 199 -4.04 1.70 -29.92
CA MET A 199 -3.95 0.28 -30.25
C MET A 199 -2.53 -0.05 -30.72
N THR A 200 -2.05 -1.23 -30.39
CA THR A 200 -0.80 -1.75 -30.97
C THR A 200 -1.06 -2.19 -32.40
N ALA A 201 -0.55 -1.43 -33.36
CA ALA A 201 -0.77 -1.69 -34.78
C ALA A 201 0.24 -2.69 -35.33
N SER A 202 1.45 -2.71 -34.85
CA SER A 202 2.55 -3.58 -35.30
C SER A 202 3.64 -3.68 -34.23
N ILE A 203 4.58 -4.57 -34.47
CA ILE A 203 5.79 -4.73 -33.66
C ILE A 203 6.98 -4.49 -34.59
N PHE A 204 7.83 -3.55 -34.20
CA PHE A 204 9.11 -3.32 -34.83
C PHE A 204 10.17 -4.17 -34.14
N ARG A 205 10.98 -4.89 -34.93
CA ARG A 205 12.04 -5.76 -34.42
C ARG A 205 13.38 -5.28 -34.91
N GLU A 206 14.32 -5.03 -34.00
CA GLU A 206 15.66 -4.61 -34.29
C GLU A 206 16.62 -5.18 -33.23
N ASP A 207 17.74 -5.73 -33.64
CA ASP A 207 18.81 -6.29 -32.79
C ASP A 207 18.34 -7.31 -31.74
N GLY A 208 17.26 -8.07 -32.01
CA GLY A 208 16.70 -9.05 -31.11
C GLY A 208 15.69 -8.50 -30.12
N GLU A 209 15.45 -7.20 -30.10
CA GLU A 209 14.45 -6.51 -29.29
C GLU A 209 13.16 -6.27 -30.06
N GLU A 210 12.04 -6.26 -29.35
CA GLU A 210 10.70 -6.02 -29.91
C GLU A 210 10.13 -4.71 -29.39
N TYR A 211 9.80 -3.80 -30.30
CA TYR A 211 9.18 -2.50 -30.00
C TYR A 211 7.75 -2.45 -30.51
N LYS A 212 6.78 -2.27 -29.64
CA LYS A 212 5.37 -2.15 -30.01
C LYS A 212 5.08 -0.78 -30.61
N ILE A 213 4.56 -0.75 -31.83
CA ILE A 213 4.10 0.49 -32.48
C ILE A 213 2.66 0.76 -32.05
N LYS A 214 2.46 1.74 -31.19
CA LYS A 214 1.16 2.14 -30.68
C LYS A 214 0.63 3.36 -31.45
N ILE A 215 -0.58 3.25 -32.01
CA ILE A 215 -1.27 4.32 -32.72
C ILE A 215 -2.43 4.84 -31.86
N ARG A 216 -2.49 6.15 -31.65
CA ARG A 216 -3.58 6.84 -30.95
C ARG A 216 -3.74 8.26 -31.47
N ASN A 217 -4.84 8.95 -31.09
CA ASN A 217 -4.99 10.36 -31.38
C ASN A 217 -3.88 11.18 -30.75
N ASP A 218 -3.48 12.28 -31.37
CA ASP A 218 -2.55 13.24 -30.78
C ASP A 218 -3.12 13.85 -29.49
N ARG A 219 -2.23 14.33 -28.62
CA ARG A 219 -2.61 14.92 -27.33
C ARG A 219 -3.58 16.09 -27.49
N ALA A 220 -3.38 16.91 -28.51
CA ALA A 220 -4.24 18.05 -28.81
C ALA A 220 -5.71 17.67 -29.11
N HIS A 221 -5.98 16.42 -29.52
CA HIS A 221 -7.31 15.92 -29.88
C HIS A 221 -7.87 14.89 -28.89
N ARG A 222 -7.48 14.99 -27.61
CA ARG A 222 -7.98 14.15 -26.51
C ARG A 222 -7.82 14.81 -25.14
N GLN A 223 -8.01 16.13 -25.08
CA GLN A 223 -7.89 16.92 -23.85
C GLN A 223 -9.22 17.39 -23.30
N SER A 224 -10.25 17.47 -24.14
CA SER A 224 -11.57 17.98 -23.79
C SER A 224 -12.68 16.96 -24.05
N ILE A 225 -13.85 17.22 -23.48
CA ILE A 225 -15.07 16.45 -23.75
C ILE A 225 -15.42 16.56 -25.23
N GLU A 226 -15.27 17.75 -25.82
CA GLU A 226 -15.55 18.02 -27.25
C GLU A 226 -14.68 17.15 -28.16
N ASP A 227 -13.44 16.87 -27.77
CA ASP A 227 -12.56 15.96 -28.52
C ASP A 227 -13.10 14.54 -28.53
N ILE A 228 -13.70 14.09 -27.42
CA ILE A 228 -14.35 12.77 -27.33
C ILE A 228 -15.60 12.74 -28.20
N GLU A 229 -16.47 13.74 -28.09
CA GLU A 229 -17.72 13.85 -28.84
C GLU A 229 -17.50 13.91 -30.36
N ASN A 230 -16.40 14.50 -30.81
CA ASN A 230 -16.01 14.62 -32.21
C ASN A 230 -15.29 13.38 -32.77
N ILE A 231 -15.09 12.31 -31.99
CA ILE A 231 -14.50 11.07 -32.50
C ILE A 231 -15.38 10.51 -33.64
N LEU A 232 -14.73 10.24 -34.78
CA LEU A 232 -15.38 9.61 -35.92
C LEU A 232 -15.34 8.09 -35.79
N ILE A 233 -16.53 7.48 -35.86
CA ILE A 233 -16.75 6.02 -35.89
C ILE A 233 -17.15 5.65 -37.30
N TYR A 234 -16.56 4.60 -37.85
CA TYR A 234 -16.89 4.11 -39.19
C TYR A 234 -17.74 2.86 -39.11
N ASN A 235 -18.85 2.84 -39.83
CA ASN A 235 -19.67 1.64 -39.99
C ASN A 235 -19.09 0.70 -41.06
N SER A 236 -19.71 -0.47 -41.24
CA SER A 236 -19.28 -1.47 -42.23
C SER A 236 -19.34 -1.00 -43.69
N GLN A 237 -20.07 0.07 -43.96
CA GLN A 237 -20.19 0.70 -45.28
C GLN A 237 -19.20 1.84 -45.49
N GLY A 238 -18.33 2.13 -44.51
CA GLY A 238 -17.35 3.21 -44.56
C GLY A 238 -17.92 4.61 -44.30
N LYS A 239 -19.21 4.73 -43.88
CA LYS A 239 -19.79 6.00 -43.47
C LYS A 239 -19.22 6.45 -42.12
N ALA A 240 -18.69 7.67 -42.06
CA ALA A 240 -18.24 8.30 -40.84
C ALA A 240 -19.43 8.88 -40.06
N ILE A 241 -19.50 8.59 -38.78
CA ILE A 241 -20.55 9.02 -37.83
C ILE A 241 -19.82 9.60 -36.62
N ARG A 242 -20.21 10.79 -36.17
CA ARG A 242 -19.64 11.38 -34.94
C ARG A 242 -20.19 10.67 -33.72
N LEU A 243 -19.37 10.55 -32.69
CA LEU A 243 -19.76 9.95 -31.41
C LEU A 243 -20.98 10.68 -30.82
N SER A 244 -21.02 12.02 -30.87
CA SER A 244 -22.13 12.84 -30.38
C SER A 244 -23.46 12.56 -31.07
N GLU A 245 -23.49 11.95 -32.29
CA GLU A 245 -24.74 11.56 -32.97
C GLU A 245 -25.36 10.29 -32.36
N VAL A 246 -24.56 9.44 -31.72
CA VAL A 246 -24.94 8.09 -31.25
C VAL A 246 -24.70 7.84 -29.78
N ALA A 247 -24.10 8.80 -29.06
CA ALA A 247 -23.81 8.71 -27.65
C ALA A 247 -23.78 10.09 -26.98
N GLU A 248 -23.94 10.12 -25.67
CA GLU A 248 -23.79 11.29 -24.82
C GLU A 248 -22.60 11.06 -23.87
N VAL A 249 -21.78 12.11 -23.67
CA VAL A 249 -20.65 12.08 -22.73
C VAL A 249 -21.09 12.80 -21.46
N VAL A 250 -21.28 12.06 -20.37
CA VAL A 250 -21.72 12.60 -19.09
C VAL A 250 -20.62 12.48 -18.03
N GLU A 251 -20.46 13.51 -17.23
CA GLU A 251 -19.59 13.44 -16.07
C GLU A 251 -20.32 12.72 -14.93
N ARG A 252 -19.70 11.68 -14.42
CA ARG A 252 -20.20 10.91 -13.27
C ARG A 252 -19.11 10.66 -12.27
N GLN A 253 -19.51 10.49 -11.00
CA GLN A 253 -18.61 10.04 -9.96
C GLN A 253 -18.47 8.52 -10.06
N ALA A 254 -17.25 8.03 -10.29
CA ALA A 254 -16.96 6.61 -10.24
C ALA A 254 -17.11 6.12 -8.80
N PRO A 255 -17.83 5.02 -8.54
CA PRO A 255 -17.89 4.44 -7.22
C PRO A 255 -16.50 4.00 -6.77
N PRO A 256 -16.16 4.16 -5.49
CA PRO A 256 -14.91 3.68 -4.95
C PRO A 256 -14.79 2.15 -5.08
N SER A 257 -13.57 1.66 -5.10
CA SER A 257 -13.35 0.21 -5.08
C SER A 257 -13.89 -0.39 -3.77
N ILE A 258 -14.57 -1.53 -3.89
CA ILE A 258 -15.12 -2.23 -2.73
C ILE A 258 -14.18 -3.37 -2.35
N LYS A 259 -13.43 -3.17 -1.26
CA LYS A 259 -12.59 -4.22 -0.70
C LYS A 259 -13.42 -5.22 0.10
N ARG A 260 -13.08 -6.49 -0.02
CA ARG A 260 -13.69 -7.57 0.75
C ARG A 260 -12.61 -8.45 1.35
N GLN A 261 -12.84 -8.84 2.60
CA GLN A 261 -12.04 -9.82 3.32
C GLN A 261 -13.01 -10.86 3.87
N ASP A 262 -12.71 -12.14 3.70
CA ASP A 262 -13.58 -13.26 4.12
C ASP A 262 -15.03 -13.15 3.61
N ARG A 263 -15.23 -12.60 2.39
CA ARG A 263 -16.51 -12.33 1.72
C ARG A 263 -17.30 -11.16 2.29
N GLU A 264 -16.87 -10.54 3.37
CA GLU A 264 -17.49 -9.34 3.95
C GLU A 264 -16.82 -8.07 3.41
N ARG A 265 -17.59 -6.98 3.36
CA ARG A 265 -17.04 -5.67 2.99
C ARG A 265 -16.22 -5.14 4.14
N VAL A 266 -15.01 -4.66 3.85
CA VAL A 266 -14.09 -4.14 4.85
C VAL A 266 -13.60 -2.75 4.48
N VAL A 267 -13.55 -1.89 5.48
CA VAL A 267 -12.84 -0.60 5.45
C VAL A 267 -11.73 -0.68 6.48
N LYS A 268 -10.50 -0.36 6.10
CA LYS A 268 -9.35 -0.40 7.01
C LYS A 268 -8.92 1.01 7.38
N VAL A 269 -8.66 1.22 8.65
CA VAL A 269 -7.97 2.42 9.16
C VAL A 269 -6.56 1.98 9.53
N THR A 270 -5.58 2.43 8.77
CA THR A 270 -4.16 2.07 8.95
C THR A 270 -3.41 3.22 9.60
N ALA A 271 -2.58 2.93 10.58
CA ALA A 271 -1.66 3.89 11.18
C ALA A 271 -0.27 3.30 11.32
N THR A 272 0.74 4.15 11.16
CA THR A 272 2.15 3.80 11.43
C THR A 272 2.47 4.14 12.88
N LEU A 273 3.15 3.23 13.59
CA LEU A 273 3.57 3.44 14.97
C LEU A 273 4.89 4.22 15.02
N TYR A 274 4.97 5.14 15.98
CA TYR A 274 6.17 5.92 16.22
C TYR A 274 6.36 6.20 17.72
N GLY A 275 7.49 5.74 18.26
CA GLY A 275 7.83 5.95 19.69
C GLY A 275 6.92 5.23 20.68
N THR A 276 6.11 4.27 20.22
CA THR A 276 5.25 3.42 21.05
C THR A 276 5.37 1.98 20.62
N THR A 277 5.14 1.04 21.53
CA THR A 277 5.12 -0.38 21.22
C THR A 277 3.76 -0.81 20.69
N LEU A 278 3.74 -1.87 19.89
CA LEU A 278 2.55 -2.41 19.28
C LEU A 278 1.47 -2.77 20.31
N ASP A 279 1.85 -3.38 21.43
CA ASP A 279 0.92 -3.78 22.49
C ASP A 279 0.22 -2.57 23.13
N VAL A 280 0.96 -1.49 23.39
CA VAL A 280 0.42 -0.25 23.96
C VAL A 280 -0.53 0.43 22.94
N ALA A 281 -0.15 0.44 21.68
CA ALA A 281 -0.96 0.99 20.60
C ALA A 281 -2.29 0.24 20.46
N VAL A 282 -2.23 -1.09 20.44
CA VAL A 282 -3.42 -1.96 20.36
C VAL A 282 -4.35 -1.75 21.56
N ALA A 283 -3.80 -1.68 22.79
CA ALA A 283 -4.58 -1.42 23.99
C ALA A 283 -5.29 -0.05 23.92
N ASN A 284 -4.61 0.98 23.43
CA ASN A 284 -5.21 2.30 23.26
C ASN A 284 -6.33 2.29 22.21
N ILE A 285 -6.13 1.60 21.09
CA ILE A 285 -7.16 1.44 20.05
C ILE A 285 -8.35 0.67 20.60
N GLN A 286 -8.13 -0.44 21.32
CA GLN A 286 -9.21 -1.22 21.89
C GLN A 286 -10.05 -0.38 22.88
N ASN A 287 -9.40 0.37 23.78
CA ASN A 287 -10.09 1.28 24.69
C ASN A 287 -10.91 2.33 23.93
N GLN A 288 -10.43 2.81 22.79
CA GLN A 288 -11.16 3.76 21.96
C GLN A 288 -12.37 3.11 21.29
N LEU A 289 -12.21 1.91 20.73
CA LEU A 289 -13.30 1.16 20.13
C LEU A 289 -14.42 0.86 21.16
N ASP A 290 -14.04 0.50 22.39
CA ASP A 290 -14.98 0.23 23.47
C ASP A 290 -15.77 1.47 23.94
N GLN A 291 -15.23 2.68 23.70
CA GLN A 291 -15.89 3.95 24.00
C GLN A 291 -16.76 4.48 22.86
N MET A 292 -16.59 3.93 21.64
CA MET A 292 -17.38 4.33 20.48
C MET A 292 -18.73 3.61 20.48
N ASP A 293 -19.78 4.33 20.10
CA ASP A 293 -21.11 3.74 19.88
C ASP A 293 -21.14 3.03 18.51
N ILE A 294 -20.66 1.78 18.49
CA ILE A 294 -20.60 0.96 17.29
C ILE A 294 -21.85 0.08 17.22
N PRO A 295 -22.67 0.18 16.16
CA PRO A 295 -23.83 -0.67 15.96
C PRO A 295 -23.44 -2.16 15.95
N VAL A 296 -24.31 -3.01 16.50
CA VAL A 296 -24.08 -4.47 16.62
C VAL A 296 -23.85 -5.15 15.27
N GLU A 297 -24.32 -4.55 14.19
CA GLU A 297 -24.16 -5.05 12.81
C GLU A 297 -22.77 -4.80 12.22
N ILE A 298 -21.95 -4.00 12.91
CA ILE A 298 -20.59 -3.63 12.46
C ILE A 298 -19.57 -4.43 13.27
N GLY A 299 -18.80 -5.27 12.59
CA GLY A 299 -17.67 -5.96 13.17
C GLY A 299 -16.41 -5.09 13.15
N THR A 300 -15.61 -5.14 14.22
CA THR A 300 -14.30 -4.51 14.25
C THR A 300 -13.23 -5.52 14.63
N LYS A 301 -12.09 -5.48 13.96
CA LYS A 301 -10.94 -6.35 14.24
C LYS A 301 -9.66 -5.54 14.14
N ILE A 302 -8.73 -5.77 15.05
CA ILE A 302 -7.39 -5.19 14.98
C ILE A 302 -6.49 -6.19 14.26
N GLY A 303 -5.97 -5.79 13.12
CA GLY A 303 -5.10 -6.58 12.24
C GLY A 303 -3.74 -5.92 12.02
N GLY A 304 -3.14 -6.18 10.85
CA GLY A 304 -1.82 -5.69 10.49
C GLY A 304 -0.72 -6.40 11.27
N SER A 305 0.35 -5.67 11.61
CA SER A 305 1.50 -6.27 12.31
C SER A 305 1.14 -6.94 13.64
N PHE A 306 0.00 -6.62 14.23
CA PHE A 306 -0.47 -7.27 15.46
C PHE A 306 -0.97 -8.70 15.21
N GLU A 307 -1.74 -8.90 14.16
CA GLU A 307 -2.21 -10.24 13.77
C GLU A 307 -1.03 -11.12 13.36
N ASP A 308 -0.13 -10.57 12.52
CA ASP A 308 1.09 -11.25 12.09
C ASP A 308 1.96 -11.65 13.29
N GLN A 309 2.06 -10.78 14.30
CA GLN A 309 2.79 -11.04 15.53
C GLN A 309 2.16 -12.17 16.33
N GLN A 310 0.83 -12.14 16.54
CA GLN A 310 0.11 -13.16 17.29
C GLN A 310 0.24 -14.53 16.61
N GLU A 311 0.05 -14.59 15.30
CA GLU A 311 0.15 -15.83 14.52
C GLU A 311 1.58 -16.38 14.59
N SER A 312 2.58 -15.52 14.34
CA SER A 312 4.00 -15.92 14.39
C SER A 312 4.42 -16.40 15.77
N PHE A 313 3.99 -15.75 16.84
CA PHE A 313 4.32 -16.21 18.21
C PHE A 313 3.61 -17.51 18.55
N GLY A 314 2.39 -17.73 18.08
CA GLY A 314 1.67 -19.00 18.21
C GLY A 314 2.42 -20.15 17.51
N ASP A 315 2.80 -19.93 16.27
CA ASP A 315 3.53 -20.91 15.46
C ASP A 315 4.91 -21.21 16.04
N MET A 316 5.63 -20.18 16.50
CA MET A 316 6.93 -20.38 17.17
C MET A 316 6.79 -21.15 18.47
N GLY A 317 5.73 -20.93 19.24
CA GLY A 317 5.46 -21.71 20.47
C GLY A 317 5.25 -23.19 20.13
N MET A 318 4.51 -23.51 19.07
CA MET A 318 4.29 -24.86 18.59
C MET A 318 5.59 -25.51 18.08
N LEU A 319 6.38 -24.75 17.32
CA LEU A 319 7.69 -25.21 16.83
C LEU A 319 8.65 -25.48 17.97
N LEU A 320 8.67 -24.65 19.01
CA LEU A 320 9.49 -24.85 20.20
C LEU A 320 9.18 -26.20 20.88
N ILE A 321 7.90 -26.48 21.09
CA ILE A 321 7.44 -27.75 21.67
C ILE A 321 7.89 -28.93 20.81
N LEU A 322 7.75 -28.81 19.49
CA LEU A 322 8.19 -29.83 18.56
C LEU A 322 9.71 -30.06 18.61
N ILE A 323 10.48 -28.99 18.63
CA ILE A 323 11.96 -29.04 18.73
C ILE A 323 12.36 -29.73 20.04
N LEU A 324 11.77 -29.35 21.18
CA LEU A 324 12.04 -29.97 22.47
C LEU A 324 11.71 -31.47 22.47
N ALA A 325 10.59 -31.85 21.85
CA ALA A 325 10.20 -33.26 21.71
C ALA A 325 11.21 -34.03 20.84
N LEU A 326 11.65 -33.49 19.72
CA LEU A 326 12.64 -34.11 18.86
C LEU A 326 13.99 -34.25 19.53
N VAL A 327 14.47 -33.19 20.22
CA VAL A 327 15.72 -33.24 21.00
C VAL A 327 15.64 -34.29 22.12
N TYR A 328 14.50 -34.40 22.80
CA TYR A 328 14.24 -35.42 23.78
C TYR A 328 14.36 -36.82 23.19
N ILE A 329 13.70 -37.08 22.04
CA ILE A 329 13.73 -38.40 21.38
C ILE A 329 15.18 -38.77 20.95
N VAL A 330 15.93 -37.82 20.36
CA VAL A 330 17.32 -38.04 19.94
C VAL A 330 18.21 -38.36 21.14
N MET A 331 18.09 -37.57 22.22
CA MET A 331 18.82 -37.84 23.44
C MET A 331 18.45 -39.19 24.07
N ALA A 332 17.16 -39.55 24.07
CA ALA A 332 16.68 -40.84 24.60
C ALA A 332 17.28 -42.02 23.83
N ALA A 333 17.38 -41.90 22.50
CA ALA A 333 18.02 -42.89 21.65
C ALA A 333 19.54 -42.96 21.91
N GLN A 334 20.19 -41.82 22.11
CA GLN A 334 21.64 -41.76 22.31
C GLN A 334 22.07 -42.27 23.70
N PHE A 335 21.27 -42.00 24.72
CA PHE A 335 21.57 -42.44 26.11
C PHE A 335 20.92 -43.79 26.46
N GLU A 336 20.19 -44.40 25.54
CA GLU A 336 19.44 -45.67 25.75
C GLU A 336 18.57 -45.62 27.04
N SER A 337 18.10 -44.44 27.42
CA SER A 337 17.37 -44.18 28.67
C SER A 337 16.45 -43.00 28.54
N LEU A 338 15.23 -43.12 29.06
CA LEU A 338 14.27 -41.99 29.11
C LEU A 338 14.53 -41.06 30.31
N ARG A 339 15.26 -41.49 31.34
CA ARG A 339 15.46 -40.69 32.55
C ARG A 339 16.51 -39.59 32.37
N TYR A 340 17.65 -39.90 31.73
CA TYR A 340 18.73 -38.94 31.56
C TYR A 340 18.34 -37.73 30.70
N PRO A 341 17.70 -37.88 29.53
CA PRO A 341 17.22 -36.76 28.76
C PRO A 341 16.25 -35.86 29.52
N PHE A 342 15.34 -36.46 30.33
CA PHE A 342 14.40 -35.69 31.13
C PHE A 342 15.09 -34.78 32.15
N ILE A 343 16.16 -35.28 32.80
CA ILE A 343 16.94 -34.51 33.77
C ILE A 343 17.67 -33.34 33.02
N ILE A 344 18.25 -33.62 31.85
CA ILE A 344 18.94 -32.62 31.05
C ILE A 344 17.96 -31.52 30.58
N MET A 345 16.78 -31.88 30.14
CA MET A 345 15.78 -30.93 29.70
C MET A 345 15.30 -29.99 30.84
N PHE A 346 15.49 -30.34 32.08
CA PHE A 346 15.21 -29.43 33.22
C PHE A 346 16.11 -28.17 33.20
N SER A 347 17.20 -28.17 32.41
CA SER A 347 18.03 -26.97 32.18
C SER A 347 17.40 -25.95 31.24
N VAL A 348 16.47 -26.36 30.39
CA VAL A 348 15.84 -25.45 29.36
C VAL A 348 15.10 -24.26 30.00
N PRO A 349 14.30 -24.42 31.08
CA PRO A 349 13.69 -23.27 31.73
C PRO A 349 14.71 -22.24 32.24
N PHE A 350 15.89 -22.68 32.71
CA PHE A 350 16.93 -21.76 33.14
C PHE A 350 17.58 -20.98 31.99
N ALA A 351 17.63 -21.57 30.78
CA ALA A 351 18.06 -20.85 29.58
C ALA A 351 17.08 -19.71 29.24
N PHE A 352 15.77 -19.94 29.37
CA PHE A 352 14.77 -18.87 29.19
C PHE A 352 14.89 -17.78 30.25
N VAL A 353 15.14 -18.09 31.48
CA VAL A 353 15.42 -17.09 32.53
C VAL A 353 16.65 -16.27 32.15
N GLY A 354 17.70 -16.90 31.64
CA GLY A 354 18.90 -16.22 31.15
C GLY A 354 18.64 -15.28 29.98
N LEU A 355 17.81 -15.71 29.04
CA LEU A 355 17.36 -14.89 27.90
C LEU A 355 16.61 -13.62 28.37
N ILE A 356 15.61 -13.79 29.22
CA ILE A 356 14.81 -12.66 29.75
C ILE A 356 15.71 -11.71 30.55
N LEU A 357 16.63 -12.23 31.35
CA LEU A 357 17.53 -11.42 32.14
C LEU A 357 18.54 -10.64 31.26
N SER A 358 19.04 -11.24 30.17
CA SER A 358 19.90 -10.56 29.21
C SER A 358 19.16 -9.44 28.46
N LEU A 359 17.93 -9.66 28.03
CA LEU A 359 17.10 -8.65 27.40
C LEU A 359 16.80 -7.48 28.35
N PHE A 360 16.52 -7.80 29.62
CA PHE A 360 16.31 -6.78 30.66
C PHE A 360 17.58 -5.95 30.93
N MET A 361 18.75 -6.57 30.95
CA MET A 361 20.02 -5.86 31.18
C MET A 361 20.44 -4.98 30.00
N THR A 362 20.12 -5.40 28.77
CA THR A 362 20.45 -4.63 27.56
C THR A 362 19.38 -3.55 27.25
N GLY A 363 18.21 -3.59 27.90
CA GLY A 363 17.11 -2.69 27.63
C GLY A 363 16.38 -3.01 26.32
N GLU A 364 16.65 -4.16 25.73
CA GLU A 364 16.05 -4.61 24.48
C GLU A 364 14.66 -5.22 24.71
N THR A 365 13.79 -5.07 23.72
CA THR A 365 12.44 -5.65 23.78
C THR A 365 12.43 -7.08 23.24
N LEU A 366 11.50 -7.90 23.76
CA LEU A 366 11.24 -9.22 23.18
C LEU A 366 10.70 -9.04 21.76
N ASN A 367 11.42 -9.58 20.79
CA ASN A 367 11.10 -9.52 19.37
C ASN A 367 11.33 -10.88 18.69
N LEU A 368 10.92 -11.00 17.43
CA LEU A 368 11.07 -12.24 16.66
C LEU A 368 12.53 -12.73 16.61
N MET A 369 13.49 -11.81 16.47
CA MET A 369 14.91 -12.16 16.39
C MET A 369 15.44 -12.70 17.72
N SER A 370 15.02 -12.12 18.86
CA SER A 370 15.40 -12.61 20.18
C SER A 370 14.80 -13.98 20.48
N LEU A 371 13.59 -14.27 19.99
CA LEU A 371 12.97 -15.59 20.11
C LEU A 371 13.71 -16.64 19.27
N ILE A 372 14.08 -16.32 18.03
CA ILE A 372 14.87 -17.23 17.18
C ILE A 372 16.21 -17.52 17.88
N GLY A 373 16.89 -16.49 18.40
CA GLY A 373 18.11 -16.67 19.17
C GLY A 373 17.93 -17.53 20.42
N GLY A 374 16.77 -17.42 21.08
CA GLY A 374 16.45 -18.26 22.25
C GLY A 374 16.15 -19.73 21.93
N VAL A 375 15.67 -20.01 20.70
CA VAL A 375 15.43 -21.37 20.22
C VAL A 375 16.71 -22.05 19.74
N MET A 376 17.67 -21.30 19.20
CA MET A 376 19.00 -21.80 18.78
C MET A 376 19.90 -22.08 19.97
#